data_5b83b99e9e403148f5669a81ad13b716
#
_entry.id   5b83b99e9e403148f5669a81ad13b716
#
_cell.length_a   1.000
_cell.length_b   1.000
_cell.length_c   1.000
_cell.angle_alpha   90.00
_cell.angle_beta   90.00
_cell.angle_gamma   90.00
#
_symmetry.space_group_name_H-M   'P 1'
#
loop_
_entity.id
_entity.type
_entity.pdbx_description
1 polymer ?
#
loop_
_entity_poly.entity_id
_entity_poly.type
_entity_poly.pdbx_seq_one_letter_code
_entity_poly.pdbx_strand_id
1 'polypeptide(L)'
;MPQTREHVLLARQVEVPAMVIFLNKVDMMDDEELLELVELELRDLLSSYEFPGDETPIVRGSALKALESASKNPDDAEYAPIWELMRVVDEYIPTPVRDVDKPFLMPVEDVFSIKGRGTVVTGRVDRGVLLPNTEVDIIGLGNDRKKVVVTSMEMFHKILDKVEAGDNAGLLLRGIGRDDVERGQVLAKPGSITPHTEFMGEVYVLRKDEGGRHKAFFPGYRPQFYIRTMDVTGQITLPEGVEMVMPGDNVNLKVELITPVALEEGSRFAIREGGLTVGAGVITKIIK
;
A
#
# COMPACT_ATOMS: atom_id res chain seq x y z
N MET A 1 -11.98 18.49 -12.88
CA MET A 1 -11.55 17.09 -12.75
C MET A 1 -11.55 16.60 -11.28
N PRO A 2 -12.71 16.29 -10.66
CA PRO A 2 -12.73 15.90 -9.23
C PRO A 2 -12.01 14.57 -8.97
N GLN A 3 -12.27 13.55 -9.79
CA GLN A 3 -11.66 12.22 -9.63
C GLN A 3 -10.15 12.22 -9.81
N THR A 4 -9.63 12.96 -10.80
CA THR A 4 -8.18 13.08 -11.03
C THR A 4 -7.49 13.69 -9.82
N ARG A 5 -8.09 14.73 -9.22
CA ARG A 5 -7.59 15.37 -8.00
C ARG A 5 -7.55 14.37 -6.84
N GLU A 6 -8.61 13.59 -6.66
CA GLU A 6 -8.68 12.56 -5.62
C GLU A 6 -7.60 11.49 -5.81
N HIS A 7 -7.38 11.02 -7.05
CA HIS A 7 -6.34 10.03 -7.34
C HIS A 7 -4.92 10.57 -7.08
N VAL A 8 -4.64 11.82 -7.47
CA VAL A 8 -3.33 12.45 -7.20
C VAL A 8 -3.11 12.63 -5.70
N LEU A 9 -4.14 13.06 -4.96
CA LEU A 9 -4.11 13.17 -3.50
C LEU A 9 -3.81 11.80 -2.85
N LEU A 10 -4.52 10.75 -3.27
CA LEU A 10 -4.29 9.40 -2.76
C LEU A 10 -2.88 8.90 -3.08
N ALA A 11 -2.39 9.13 -4.30
CA ALA A 11 -1.02 8.78 -4.68
C ALA A 11 0.00 9.48 -3.79
N ARG A 12 -0.22 10.75 -3.45
CA ARG A 12 0.64 11.49 -2.51
C ARG A 12 0.58 10.91 -1.09
N GLN A 13 -0.61 10.57 -0.60
CA GLN A 13 -0.79 9.98 0.73
C GLN A 13 -0.09 8.63 0.90
N VAL A 14 -0.07 7.80 -0.15
CA VAL A 14 0.66 6.53 -0.14
C VAL A 14 2.11 6.66 -0.60
N GLU A 15 2.58 7.90 -0.80
CA GLU A 15 3.96 8.25 -1.19
C GLU A 15 4.44 7.54 -2.45
N VAL A 16 3.61 7.55 -3.49
CA VAL A 16 4.05 7.12 -4.83
C VAL A 16 5.23 8.00 -5.26
N PRO A 17 6.41 7.44 -5.58
CA PRO A 17 7.62 8.23 -5.81
C PRO A 17 7.60 8.99 -7.14
N ALA A 18 6.93 8.46 -8.15
CA ALA A 18 6.82 9.06 -9.48
C ALA A 18 5.55 8.56 -10.19
N MET A 19 5.07 9.33 -11.14
CA MET A 19 3.92 8.96 -11.97
C MET A 19 4.12 9.41 -13.42
N VAL A 20 3.48 8.70 -14.34
CA VAL A 20 3.36 9.05 -15.75
C VAL A 20 1.88 9.22 -16.06
N ILE A 21 1.53 10.20 -16.85
CA ILE A 21 0.15 10.48 -17.23
C ILE A 21 -0.09 10.01 -18.67
N PHE A 22 -1.15 9.23 -18.87
CA PHE A 22 -1.67 8.92 -20.20
C PHE A 22 -2.97 9.72 -20.44
N LEU A 23 -2.89 10.75 -21.26
CA LEU A 23 -4.06 11.55 -21.67
C LEU A 23 -4.83 10.77 -22.73
N ASN A 24 -5.77 9.95 -22.26
CA ASN A 24 -6.54 9.03 -23.11
C ASN A 24 -7.69 9.74 -23.84
N LYS A 25 -8.22 9.09 -24.86
CA LYS A 25 -9.38 9.52 -25.67
C LYS A 25 -9.15 10.80 -26.46
N VAL A 26 -7.91 11.08 -26.87
CA VAL A 26 -7.60 12.25 -27.70
C VAL A 26 -8.30 12.20 -29.09
N ASP A 27 -8.72 11.02 -29.51
CA ASP A 27 -9.52 10.82 -30.72
C ASP A 27 -10.93 11.42 -30.66
N MET A 28 -11.40 11.78 -29.47
CA MET A 28 -12.69 12.46 -29.26
C MET A 28 -12.56 13.99 -29.18
N MET A 29 -11.35 14.52 -29.33
CA MET A 29 -11.04 15.94 -29.21
C MET A 29 -10.36 16.42 -30.49
N ASP A 30 -11.04 17.33 -31.18
CA ASP A 30 -10.52 17.94 -32.43
C ASP A 30 -9.81 19.29 -32.17
N ASP A 31 -9.76 19.72 -30.90
CA ASP A 31 -9.22 21.01 -30.48
C ASP A 31 -7.90 20.80 -29.73
N GLU A 32 -6.79 21.13 -30.42
CA GLU A 32 -5.43 21.02 -29.87
C GLU A 32 -5.19 22.01 -28.70
N GLU A 33 -5.76 23.23 -28.78
CA GLU A 33 -5.61 24.24 -27.72
C GLU A 33 -6.25 23.75 -26.41
N LEU A 34 -7.37 23.02 -26.51
CA LEU A 34 -8.02 22.44 -25.36
C LEU A 34 -7.20 21.29 -24.74
N LEU A 35 -6.53 20.47 -25.56
CA LEU A 35 -5.62 19.43 -25.05
C LEU A 35 -4.44 20.05 -24.31
N GLU A 36 -3.84 21.11 -24.83
CA GLU A 36 -2.76 21.85 -24.18
C GLU A 36 -3.22 22.46 -22.85
N LEU A 37 -4.43 23.03 -22.79
CA LEU A 37 -4.99 23.56 -21.56
C LEU A 37 -5.19 22.47 -20.49
N VAL A 38 -5.69 21.30 -20.90
CA VAL A 38 -5.84 20.16 -19.98
C VAL A 38 -4.50 19.71 -19.44
N GLU A 39 -3.45 19.67 -20.24
CA GLU A 39 -2.11 19.33 -19.78
C GLU A 39 -1.58 20.36 -18.78
N LEU A 40 -1.79 21.65 -19.06
CA LEU A 40 -1.39 22.72 -18.13
C LEU A 40 -2.09 22.59 -16.78
N GLU A 41 -3.43 22.36 -16.79
CA GLU A 41 -4.19 22.13 -15.56
C GLU A 41 -3.70 20.89 -14.78
N LEU A 42 -3.28 19.84 -15.50
CA LEU A 42 -2.71 18.63 -14.85
C LEU A 42 -1.36 18.93 -14.22
N ARG A 43 -0.49 19.69 -14.86
CA ARG A 43 0.80 20.12 -14.31
C ARG A 43 0.65 20.96 -13.06
N ASP A 44 -0.28 21.93 -13.09
CA ASP A 44 -0.62 22.74 -11.92
C ASP A 44 -1.18 21.90 -10.78
N LEU A 45 -2.06 20.93 -11.10
CA LEU A 45 -2.61 20.01 -10.13
C LEU A 45 -1.50 19.18 -9.46
N LEU A 46 -0.60 18.58 -10.25
CA LEU A 46 0.52 17.79 -9.73
C LEU A 46 1.42 18.64 -8.82
N SER A 47 1.77 19.84 -9.25
CA SER A 47 2.59 20.77 -8.48
C SER A 47 1.93 21.15 -7.16
N SER A 48 0.60 21.32 -7.14
CA SER A 48 -0.16 21.63 -5.92
C SER A 48 -0.15 20.50 -4.88
N TYR A 49 0.12 19.26 -5.31
CA TYR A 49 0.30 18.08 -4.45
C TYR A 49 1.76 17.65 -4.32
N GLU A 50 2.71 18.56 -4.60
CA GLU A 50 4.16 18.35 -4.45
C GLU A 50 4.74 17.22 -5.33
N PHE A 51 4.12 16.94 -6.47
CA PHE A 51 4.75 16.19 -7.54
C PHE A 51 5.46 17.14 -8.51
N PRO A 52 6.50 16.72 -9.23
CA PRO A 52 7.21 17.55 -10.20
C PRO A 52 6.36 17.77 -11.45
N GLY A 53 5.34 18.65 -11.39
CA GLY A 53 4.33 18.82 -12.43
C GLY A 53 4.93 19.14 -13.81
N ASP A 54 5.94 20.02 -13.86
CA ASP A 54 6.59 20.42 -15.11
C ASP A 54 7.42 19.28 -15.74
N GLU A 55 8.02 18.42 -14.90
CA GLU A 55 8.88 17.32 -15.33
C GLU A 55 8.11 16.01 -15.57
N THR A 56 6.87 15.92 -15.03
CA THR A 56 6.05 14.70 -15.17
C THR A 56 5.69 14.47 -16.63
N PRO A 57 6.05 13.30 -17.18
CA PRO A 57 5.71 12.98 -18.57
C PRO A 57 4.22 12.81 -18.77
N ILE A 58 3.70 13.42 -19.84
CA ILE A 58 2.32 13.26 -20.29
C ILE A 58 2.34 12.70 -21.71
N VAL A 59 1.76 11.52 -21.90
CA VAL A 59 1.64 10.87 -23.20
C VAL A 59 0.20 10.99 -23.68
N ARG A 60 -0.03 11.51 -24.88
CA ARG A 60 -1.36 11.63 -25.51
C ARG A 60 -1.66 10.40 -26.34
N GLY A 61 -2.89 9.87 -26.28
CA GLY A 61 -3.25 8.73 -27.10
C GLY A 61 -4.70 8.29 -26.99
N SER A 62 -5.05 7.28 -27.77
CA SER A 62 -6.34 6.61 -27.71
C SER A 62 -6.13 5.11 -27.52
N ALA A 63 -6.41 4.62 -26.33
CA ALA A 63 -6.36 3.18 -26.05
C ALA A 63 -7.42 2.41 -26.87
N LEU A 64 -8.55 3.05 -27.19
CA LEU A 64 -9.60 2.45 -28.01
C LEU A 64 -9.11 2.21 -29.44
N LYS A 65 -8.47 3.20 -30.08
CA LYS A 65 -7.92 3.03 -31.45
C LYS A 65 -6.88 1.91 -31.49
N ALA A 66 -6.03 1.82 -30.48
CA ALA A 66 -5.06 0.72 -30.38
C ALA A 66 -5.75 -0.65 -30.20
N LEU A 67 -6.81 -0.73 -29.39
CA LEU A 67 -7.55 -1.97 -29.15
C LEU A 67 -8.35 -2.44 -30.37
N GLU A 68 -8.96 -1.52 -31.12
CA GLU A 68 -9.79 -1.79 -32.28
C GLU A 68 -8.99 -1.87 -33.59
N SER A 69 -7.70 -1.62 -33.57
CA SER A 69 -6.84 -1.76 -34.76
C SER A 69 -6.97 -3.16 -35.36
N ALA A 70 -7.32 -3.21 -36.64
CA ALA A 70 -7.43 -4.46 -37.40
C ALA A 70 -6.04 -5.07 -37.69
N SER A 71 -5.00 -4.28 -37.60
CA SER A 71 -3.63 -4.71 -37.76
C SER A 71 -3.12 -5.42 -36.50
N LYS A 72 -2.25 -6.40 -36.71
CA LYS A 72 -1.48 -7.06 -35.65
C LYS A 72 0.00 -6.65 -35.67
N ASN A 73 0.33 -5.68 -36.51
CA ASN A 73 1.70 -5.17 -36.61
C ASN A 73 1.93 -4.14 -35.49
N PRO A 74 2.84 -4.39 -34.55
CA PRO A 74 3.12 -3.48 -33.44
C PRO A 74 3.70 -2.12 -33.88
N ASP A 75 4.19 -2.01 -35.12
CA ASP A 75 4.78 -0.77 -35.66
C ASP A 75 3.74 0.18 -36.26
N ASP A 76 2.46 -0.18 -36.24
CA ASP A 76 1.41 0.68 -36.78
C ASP A 76 1.14 1.91 -35.91
N ALA A 77 0.70 2.98 -36.55
CA ALA A 77 0.52 4.29 -35.92
C ALA A 77 -0.45 4.29 -34.74
N GLU A 78 -1.46 3.39 -34.76
CA GLU A 78 -2.42 3.26 -33.65
C GLU A 78 -1.77 2.77 -32.34
N TYR A 79 -0.67 2.00 -32.44
CA TYR A 79 0.07 1.51 -31.27
C TYR A 79 1.17 2.47 -30.79
N ALA A 80 1.57 3.45 -31.59
CA ALA A 80 2.67 4.35 -31.27
C ALA A 80 2.51 5.04 -29.89
N PRO A 81 1.31 5.57 -29.51
CA PRO A 81 1.15 6.17 -28.18
C PRO A 81 1.29 5.16 -27.02
N ILE A 82 0.94 3.89 -27.26
CA ILE A 82 1.08 2.84 -26.25
C ILE A 82 2.55 2.47 -26.06
N TRP A 83 3.32 2.35 -27.14
CA TRP A 83 4.75 2.13 -27.07
C TRP A 83 5.49 3.30 -26.43
N GLU A 84 5.07 4.53 -26.76
CA GLU A 84 5.62 5.72 -26.11
C GLU A 84 5.34 5.73 -24.61
N LEU A 85 4.12 5.39 -24.18
CA LEU A 85 3.79 5.24 -22.78
C LEU A 85 4.71 4.23 -22.09
N MET A 86 4.90 3.05 -22.68
CA MET A 86 5.78 2.01 -22.12
C MET A 86 7.23 2.48 -22.02
N ARG A 87 7.74 3.13 -23.08
CA ARG A 87 9.08 3.69 -23.10
C ARG A 87 9.28 4.72 -21.97
N VAL A 88 8.33 5.63 -21.85
CA VAL A 88 8.37 6.69 -20.81
C VAL A 88 8.28 6.10 -19.41
N VAL A 89 7.46 5.07 -19.19
CA VAL A 89 7.39 4.35 -17.91
C VAL A 89 8.75 3.74 -17.57
N ASP A 90 9.39 3.05 -18.52
CA ASP A 90 10.69 2.40 -18.30
C ASP A 90 11.81 3.41 -18.01
N GLU A 91 11.75 4.60 -18.62
CA GLU A 91 12.79 5.63 -18.48
C GLU A 91 12.57 6.53 -17.23
N TYR A 92 11.32 6.88 -16.93
CA TYR A 92 11.02 7.89 -15.90
C TYR A 92 10.72 7.29 -14.53
N ILE A 93 10.05 6.13 -14.45
CA ILE A 93 9.72 5.53 -13.16
C ILE A 93 10.96 4.86 -12.57
N PRO A 94 11.42 5.26 -11.38
CA PRO A 94 12.60 4.66 -10.78
C PRO A 94 12.34 3.19 -10.42
N THR A 95 13.32 2.33 -10.73
CA THR A 95 13.24 0.93 -10.29
C THR A 95 13.25 0.88 -8.76
N PRO A 96 12.22 0.27 -8.11
CA PRO A 96 12.15 0.25 -6.67
C PRO A 96 13.29 -0.55 -6.05
N VAL A 97 13.90 0.01 -5.00
CA VAL A 97 14.89 -0.70 -4.19
C VAL A 97 14.16 -1.74 -3.35
N ARG A 98 14.52 -3.01 -3.53
CA ARG A 98 13.95 -4.12 -2.78
C ARG A 98 14.78 -4.40 -1.53
N ASP A 99 14.14 -4.42 -0.37
CA ASP A 99 14.76 -4.72 0.93
C ASP A 99 15.06 -6.22 1.12
N VAL A 100 15.87 -6.80 0.23
CA VAL A 100 16.16 -8.25 0.22
C VAL A 100 17.09 -8.72 1.34
N ASP A 101 17.90 -7.83 1.88
CA ASP A 101 18.90 -8.15 2.92
C ASP A 101 18.30 -8.17 4.34
N LYS A 102 17.08 -7.64 4.51
CA LYS A 102 16.36 -7.65 5.79
C LYS A 102 15.76 -9.04 6.08
N PRO A 103 15.46 -9.36 7.35
CA PRO A 103 14.73 -10.58 7.69
C PRO A 103 13.39 -10.65 6.95
N PHE A 104 13.05 -11.82 6.40
CA PHE A 104 11.80 -12.04 5.67
C PHE A 104 10.58 -11.64 6.50
N LEU A 105 9.65 -10.95 5.84
CA LEU A 105 8.34 -10.59 6.38
C LEU A 105 7.32 -10.48 5.24
N MET A 106 6.17 -11.14 5.42
CA MET A 106 5.03 -11.08 4.51
C MET A 106 3.73 -10.96 5.31
N PRO A 107 2.99 -9.85 5.21
CA PRO A 107 1.64 -9.74 5.75
C PRO A 107 0.69 -10.71 5.04
N VAL A 108 -0.20 -11.34 5.81
CA VAL A 108 -1.24 -12.23 5.28
C VAL A 108 -2.41 -11.39 4.77
N GLU A 109 -2.72 -11.51 3.48
CA GLU A 109 -3.84 -10.84 2.82
C GLU A 109 -5.05 -11.74 2.74
N ASP A 110 -4.84 -13.01 2.36
CA ASP A 110 -5.91 -13.99 2.27
C ASP A 110 -5.41 -15.40 2.61
N VAL A 111 -6.36 -16.30 2.96
CA VAL A 111 -6.10 -17.67 3.39
C VAL A 111 -7.01 -18.64 2.67
N PHE A 112 -6.42 -19.60 2.00
CA PHE A 112 -7.12 -20.64 1.23
C PHE A 112 -6.79 -22.04 1.74
N SER A 113 -7.75 -22.95 1.67
CA SER A 113 -7.51 -24.38 1.85
C SER A 113 -7.56 -25.08 0.50
N ILE A 114 -6.47 -25.75 0.13
CA ILE A 114 -6.41 -26.55 -1.07
C ILE A 114 -6.55 -28.03 -0.68
N LYS A 115 -7.64 -28.66 -1.13
CA LYS A 115 -7.93 -30.07 -0.82
C LYS A 115 -6.76 -30.97 -1.23
N GLY A 116 -6.21 -31.70 -0.25
CA GLY A 116 -5.10 -32.64 -0.46
C GLY A 116 -3.70 -31.97 -0.51
N ARG A 117 -3.59 -30.63 -0.45
CA ARG A 117 -2.30 -29.92 -0.40
C ARG A 117 -2.03 -29.22 0.93
N GLY A 118 -3.03 -28.58 1.52
CA GLY A 118 -2.89 -27.87 2.79
C GLY A 118 -3.41 -26.45 2.75
N THR A 119 -2.94 -25.63 3.65
CA THR A 119 -3.30 -24.22 3.78
C THR A 119 -2.33 -23.36 2.96
N VAL A 120 -2.87 -22.47 2.14
CA VAL A 120 -2.12 -21.48 1.37
C VAL A 120 -2.47 -20.10 1.90
N VAL A 121 -1.47 -19.29 2.16
CA VAL A 121 -1.61 -17.88 2.46
C VAL A 121 -1.07 -17.05 1.32
N THR A 122 -1.74 -15.96 1.00
CA THR A 122 -1.28 -15.00 -0.01
C THR A 122 -0.93 -13.69 0.65
N GLY A 123 0.00 -12.97 0.04
CA GLY A 123 0.40 -11.65 0.45
C GLY A 123 1.54 -11.12 -0.39
N ARG A 124 1.83 -9.85 -0.19
CA ARG A 124 3.02 -9.22 -0.74
C ARG A 124 4.17 -9.35 0.26
N VAL A 125 5.32 -9.77 -0.22
CA VAL A 125 6.55 -9.79 0.59
C VAL A 125 7.00 -8.35 0.82
N ASP A 126 6.97 -7.90 2.08
CA ASP A 126 7.41 -6.54 2.46
C ASP A 126 8.93 -6.43 2.37
N ARG A 127 9.64 -7.47 2.84
CA ARG A 127 11.11 -7.49 2.89
C ARG A 127 11.67 -8.90 2.99
N GLY A 128 12.97 -9.01 2.70
CA GLY A 128 13.73 -10.24 2.81
C GLY A 128 13.52 -11.19 1.65
N VAL A 129 14.08 -12.38 1.81
CA VAL A 129 13.98 -13.50 0.86
C VAL A 129 13.54 -14.73 1.63
N LEU A 130 12.67 -15.54 1.01
CA LEU A 130 12.24 -16.83 1.53
C LEU A 130 12.54 -17.93 0.50
N LEU A 131 13.09 -19.04 0.98
CA LEU A 131 13.32 -20.25 0.20
C LEU A 131 12.31 -21.34 0.57
N PRO A 132 12.03 -22.32 -0.31
CA PRO A 132 11.21 -23.48 0.03
C PRO A 132 11.79 -24.26 1.21
N ASN A 133 10.90 -24.92 1.96
CA ASN A 133 11.25 -25.69 3.16
C ASN A 133 11.88 -24.87 4.31
N THR A 134 11.64 -23.55 4.32
CA THR A 134 12.07 -22.67 5.40
C THR A 134 11.00 -22.56 6.48
N GLU A 135 11.42 -22.57 7.75
CA GLU A 135 10.57 -22.31 8.92
C GLU A 135 10.33 -20.81 9.04
N VAL A 136 9.07 -20.42 9.29
CA VAL A 136 8.64 -19.07 9.59
C VAL A 136 7.75 -19.05 10.83
N ASP A 137 7.68 -17.90 11.50
CA ASP A 137 6.71 -17.65 12.55
C ASP A 137 5.46 -16.99 11.98
N ILE A 138 4.28 -17.42 12.44
CA ILE A 138 3.00 -16.71 12.26
C ILE A 138 2.81 -15.82 13.50
N ILE A 139 2.64 -14.51 13.30
CA ILE A 139 2.63 -13.52 14.39
C ILE A 139 1.48 -12.53 14.17
N GLY A 140 0.85 -12.11 15.28
CA GLY A 140 -0.28 -11.18 15.33
C GLY A 140 -1.58 -11.86 15.78
N LEU A 141 -2.60 -11.06 16.14
CA LEU A 141 -3.90 -11.52 16.66
C LEU A 141 -3.82 -12.33 17.97
N GLY A 142 -2.77 -12.12 18.76
CA GLY A 142 -2.50 -12.78 20.02
C GLY A 142 -1.03 -12.80 20.37
N ASN A 143 -0.71 -13.35 21.52
CA ASN A 143 0.68 -13.48 21.99
C ASN A 143 1.34 -14.77 21.49
N ASP A 144 0.59 -15.68 20.91
CA ASP A 144 1.07 -16.99 20.48
C ASP A 144 1.84 -16.86 19.16
N ARG A 145 3.01 -17.47 19.14
CA ARG A 145 3.82 -17.66 17.93
C ARG A 145 3.63 -19.09 17.48
N LYS A 146 3.14 -19.27 16.27
CA LYS A 146 3.07 -20.59 15.64
C LYS A 146 4.22 -20.72 14.64
N LYS A 147 5.03 -21.75 14.78
CA LYS A 147 6.07 -22.09 13.82
C LYS A 147 5.50 -22.96 12.73
N VAL A 148 5.81 -22.65 11.50
CA VAL A 148 5.31 -23.37 10.33
C VAL A 148 6.38 -23.44 9.25
N VAL A 149 6.37 -24.51 8.46
CA VAL A 149 7.26 -24.67 7.30
C VAL A 149 6.55 -24.29 6.04
N VAL A 150 7.11 -23.36 5.28
CA VAL A 150 6.68 -23.04 3.92
C VAL A 150 7.29 -24.07 2.95
N THR A 151 6.46 -24.91 2.36
CA THR A 151 6.93 -26.03 1.53
C THR A 151 7.00 -25.69 0.04
N SER A 152 6.17 -24.78 -0.43
CA SER A 152 6.13 -24.34 -1.82
C SER A 152 5.65 -22.90 -1.90
N MET A 153 6.08 -22.22 -2.94
CA MET A 153 5.72 -20.84 -3.25
C MET A 153 5.28 -20.77 -4.70
N GLU A 154 4.24 -19.98 -4.95
CA GLU A 154 3.64 -19.88 -6.28
C GLU A 154 3.26 -18.41 -6.58
N MET A 155 3.53 -17.97 -7.80
CA MET A 155 3.10 -16.69 -8.34
C MET A 155 2.65 -16.87 -9.79
N PHE A 156 1.47 -16.35 -10.17
CA PHE A 156 0.90 -16.50 -11.52
C PHE A 156 0.87 -17.97 -12.01
N HIS A 157 0.49 -18.91 -11.12
CA HIS A 157 0.46 -20.37 -11.40
C HIS A 157 1.83 -21.00 -11.73
N LYS A 158 2.92 -20.33 -11.35
CA LYS A 158 4.28 -20.86 -11.48
C LYS A 158 4.89 -21.07 -10.11
N ILE A 159 5.45 -22.28 -9.90
CA ILE A 159 6.21 -22.59 -8.69
C ILE A 159 7.54 -21.82 -8.77
N LEU A 160 7.92 -21.20 -7.65
CA LEU A 160 9.12 -20.39 -7.53
C LEU A 160 10.17 -21.08 -6.66
N ASP A 161 11.44 -20.89 -7.02
CA ASP A 161 12.60 -21.33 -6.23
C ASP A 161 12.89 -20.42 -5.04
N LYS A 162 12.41 -19.19 -5.09
CA LYS A 162 12.46 -18.19 -4.00
C LYS A 162 11.36 -17.16 -4.19
N VAL A 163 10.98 -16.46 -3.12
CA VAL A 163 10.24 -15.20 -3.16
C VAL A 163 11.05 -14.13 -2.43
N GLU A 164 10.94 -12.88 -2.89
CA GLU A 164 11.71 -11.76 -2.35
C GLU A 164 10.85 -10.49 -2.21
N ALA A 165 11.38 -9.51 -1.50
CA ALA A 165 10.71 -8.22 -1.29
C ALA A 165 10.07 -7.67 -2.57
N GLY A 166 8.78 -7.33 -2.50
CA GLY A 166 7.98 -6.84 -3.61
C GLY A 166 7.17 -7.89 -4.36
N ASP A 167 7.45 -9.19 -4.17
CA ASP A 167 6.68 -10.25 -4.83
C ASP A 167 5.31 -10.47 -4.17
N ASN A 168 4.26 -10.65 -4.99
CA ASN A 168 2.97 -11.13 -4.53
C ASN A 168 2.93 -12.65 -4.71
N ALA A 169 2.91 -13.40 -3.61
CA ALA A 169 3.04 -14.85 -3.66
C ALA A 169 2.01 -15.58 -2.81
N GLY A 170 1.67 -16.80 -3.25
CA GLY A 170 0.98 -17.80 -2.44
C GLY A 170 1.99 -18.74 -1.80
N LEU A 171 1.95 -18.89 -0.48
CA LEU A 171 2.84 -19.74 0.30
C LEU A 171 2.06 -20.94 0.85
N LEU A 172 2.50 -22.17 0.48
CA LEU A 172 1.91 -23.39 0.99
C LEU A 172 2.53 -23.74 2.35
N LEU A 173 1.69 -23.77 3.38
CA LEU A 173 2.06 -24.01 4.76
C LEU A 173 1.82 -25.48 5.13
N ARG A 174 2.80 -26.09 5.79
CA ARG A 174 2.69 -27.49 6.25
C ARG A 174 2.22 -27.56 7.70
N GLY A 175 1.27 -28.47 7.96
CA GLY A 175 0.93 -28.88 9.33
C GLY A 175 -0.02 -27.95 10.07
N ILE A 176 -0.65 -27.01 9.35
CA ILE A 176 -1.66 -26.12 9.92
C ILE A 176 -2.96 -26.16 9.11
N GLY A 177 -4.09 -25.96 9.79
CA GLY A 177 -5.41 -25.78 9.20
C GLY A 177 -5.61 -24.33 8.73
N ARG A 178 -6.70 -24.11 7.97
CA ARG A 178 -7.09 -22.76 7.54
C ARG A 178 -7.38 -21.83 8.72
N ASP A 179 -7.96 -22.36 9.79
CA ASP A 179 -8.37 -21.60 10.98
C ASP A 179 -7.21 -21.30 11.93
N ASP A 180 -6.01 -21.78 11.61
CA ASP A 180 -4.79 -21.53 12.38
C ASP A 180 -4.05 -20.26 11.95
N VAL A 181 -4.45 -19.66 10.84
CA VAL A 181 -3.86 -18.42 10.28
C VAL A 181 -4.97 -17.53 9.74
N GLU A 182 -4.84 -16.22 9.96
CA GLU A 182 -5.86 -15.23 9.60
C GLU A 182 -5.23 -14.04 8.89
N ARG A 183 -6.05 -13.36 8.08
CA ARG A 183 -5.69 -12.04 7.53
C ARG A 183 -5.32 -11.08 8.67
N GLY A 184 -4.28 -10.29 8.45
CA GLY A 184 -3.76 -9.34 9.43
C GLY A 184 -2.58 -9.87 10.25
N GLN A 185 -2.37 -11.19 10.30
CA GLN A 185 -1.13 -11.77 10.80
C GLN A 185 0.00 -11.57 9.80
N VAL A 186 1.23 -11.83 10.24
CA VAL A 186 2.41 -11.82 9.38
C VAL A 186 3.13 -13.14 9.43
N LEU A 187 3.71 -13.57 8.30
CA LEU A 187 4.74 -14.59 8.24
C LEU A 187 6.10 -13.90 8.31
N ALA A 188 6.94 -14.29 9.23
CA ALA A 188 8.23 -13.66 9.44
C ALA A 188 9.34 -14.67 9.72
N LYS A 189 10.58 -14.29 9.45
CA LYS A 189 11.74 -15.05 9.92
C LYS A 189 11.65 -15.25 11.44
N PRO A 190 11.87 -16.46 11.98
CA PRO A 190 11.73 -16.73 13.39
C PRO A 190 12.48 -15.71 14.28
N GLY A 191 11.75 -15.11 15.21
CA GLY A 191 12.29 -14.14 16.16
C GLY A 191 12.60 -12.74 15.62
N SER A 192 12.28 -12.43 14.36
CA SER A 192 12.60 -11.14 13.73
C SER A 192 11.61 -10.03 14.03
N ILE A 193 10.41 -10.34 14.47
CA ILE A 193 9.37 -9.37 14.84
C ILE A 193 8.58 -9.88 16.04
N THR A 194 7.99 -8.96 16.80
CA THR A 194 7.15 -9.28 17.98
C THR A 194 5.81 -8.58 17.88
N PRO A 195 4.73 -9.17 18.45
CA PRO A 195 3.45 -8.48 18.56
C PRO A 195 3.52 -7.45 19.69
N HIS A 196 2.85 -6.31 19.48
CA HIS A 196 2.81 -5.19 20.41
C HIS A 196 1.41 -4.60 20.50
N THR A 197 1.10 -3.98 21.64
CA THR A 197 -0.20 -3.32 21.88
C THR A 197 -0.08 -1.82 22.09
N GLU A 198 1.09 -1.30 22.46
CA GLU A 198 1.26 0.12 22.76
C GLU A 198 2.41 0.74 21.99
N PHE A 199 2.17 1.89 21.37
CA PHE A 199 3.20 2.63 20.64
C PHE A 199 2.96 4.15 20.68
N MET A 200 4.02 4.89 20.38
CA MET A 200 3.95 6.30 20.03
C MET A 200 3.95 6.43 18.50
N GLY A 201 3.12 7.30 17.98
CA GLY A 201 3.07 7.59 16.54
C GLY A 201 2.96 9.08 16.29
N GLU A 202 3.66 9.55 15.28
CA GLU A 202 3.46 10.87 14.69
C GLU A 202 2.34 10.77 13.65
N VAL A 203 1.31 11.61 13.79
CA VAL A 203 0.07 11.51 13.01
C VAL A 203 -0.27 12.86 12.41
N TYR A 204 -0.54 12.86 11.11
CA TYR A 204 -1.23 13.94 10.42
C TYR A 204 -2.72 13.65 10.36
N VAL A 205 -3.54 14.59 10.82
CA VAL A 205 -5.01 14.47 10.82
C VAL A 205 -5.57 15.12 9.57
N LEU A 206 -6.15 14.32 8.67
CA LEU A 206 -6.65 14.77 7.39
C LEU A 206 -7.80 15.78 7.55
N ARG A 207 -7.75 16.87 6.77
CA ARG A 207 -8.79 17.87 6.68
C ARG A 207 -9.98 17.37 5.86
N LYS A 208 -11.10 18.09 5.95
CA LYS A 208 -12.32 17.77 5.18
C LYS A 208 -12.10 17.82 3.67
N ASP A 209 -11.34 18.79 3.17
CA ASP A 209 -10.99 18.95 1.76
C ASP A 209 -10.04 17.86 1.24
N GLU A 210 -9.37 17.16 2.16
CA GLU A 210 -8.54 15.97 1.90
C GLU A 210 -9.32 14.65 2.07
N GLY A 211 -10.64 14.70 2.20
CA GLY A 211 -11.48 13.53 2.44
C GLY A 211 -11.53 13.06 3.90
N GLY A 212 -10.93 13.82 4.81
CA GLY A 212 -10.84 13.50 6.23
C GLY A 212 -11.98 14.05 7.07
N ARG A 213 -11.66 14.41 8.32
CA ARG A 213 -12.62 14.91 9.33
C ARG A 213 -12.93 16.39 9.14
N HIS A 214 -14.09 16.80 9.72
CA HIS A 214 -14.45 18.21 9.87
C HIS A 214 -14.58 18.64 11.35
N LYS A 215 -14.39 17.71 12.30
CA LYS A 215 -14.46 17.96 13.74
C LYS A 215 -13.19 17.51 14.44
N ALA A 216 -12.84 18.20 15.53
CA ALA A 216 -11.79 17.76 16.43
C ALA A 216 -12.09 16.39 17.05
N PHE A 217 -11.08 15.70 17.52
CA PHE A 217 -11.23 14.59 18.46
C PHE A 217 -10.55 14.90 19.79
N PHE A 218 -10.99 14.19 20.80
CA PHE A 218 -10.66 14.42 22.21
C PHE A 218 -9.95 13.19 22.82
N PRO A 219 -9.34 13.32 24.00
CA PRO A 219 -8.76 12.18 24.71
C PRO A 219 -9.75 11.02 24.83
N GLY A 220 -9.25 9.80 24.64
CA GLY A 220 -10.06 8.58 24.67
C GLY A 220 -10.78 8.25 23.37
N TYR A 221 -10.51 8.97 22.29
CA TYR A 221 -10.98 8.63 20.95
C TYR A 221 -10.54 7.22 20.55
N ARG A 222 -11.46 6.42 20.00
CA ARG A 222 -11.26 5.00 19.67
C ARG A 222 -11.57 4.69 18.20
N PRO A 223 -10.69 5.08 17.27
CA PRO A 223 -10.84 4.74 15.87
C PRO A 223 -10.30 3.33 15.54
N GLN A 224 -10.40 2.96 14.26
CA GLN A 224 -9.70 1.81 13.70
C GLN A 224 -8.33 2.23 13.18
N PHE A 225 -7.32 1.42 13.48
CA PHE A 225 -5.96 1.52 12.99
C PHE A 225 -5.75 0.47 11.92
N TYR A 226 -5.35 0.90 10.73
CA TYR A 226 -4.98 0.03 9.63
C TYR A 226 -3.47 -0.05 9.55
N ILE A 227 -2.93 -1.21 9.89
CA ILE A 227 -1.48 -1.46 9.95
C ILE A 227 -1.18 -2.67 9.09
N ARG A 228 -0.48 -2.49 7.96
CA ARG A 228 -0.35 -3.52 6.91
C ARG A 228 -1.74 -4.02 6.47
N THR A 229 -2.02 -5.31 6.63
CA THR A 229 -3.30 -5.94 6.27
C THR A 229 -4.28 -6.05 7.43
N MET A 230 -3.88 -5.58 8.63
CA MET A 230 -4.66 -5.64 9.86
C MET A 230 -5.48 -4.38 10.07
N ASP A 231 -6.72 -4.54 10.48
CA ASP A 231 -7.54 -3.48 11.07
C ASP A 231 -7.82 -3.81 12.54
N VAL A 232 -7.50 -2.88 13.42
CA VAL A 232 -7.62 -3.06 14.86
C VAL A 232 -8.11 -1.77 15.53
N THR A 233 -9.03 -1.90 16.47
CA THR A 233 -9.45 -0.77 17.30
C THR A 233 -8.35 -0.40 18.29
N GLY A 234 -8.07 0.89 18.43
CA GLY A 234 -7.12 1.39 19.42
C GLY A 234 -7.65 2.65 20.10
N GLN A 235 -7.19 2.89 21.30
CA GLN A 235 -7.48 4.10 22.07
C GLN A 235 -6.32 5.09 21.93
N ILE A 236 -6.65 6.36 21.68
CA ILE A 236 -5.69 7.45 21.58
C ILE A 236 -5.59 8.17 22.91
N THR A 237 -4.36 8.40 23.36
CA THR A 237 -4.02 9.30 24.46
C THR A 237 -3.27 10.49 23.88
N LEU A 238 -3.76 11.70 24.15
CA LEU A 238 -3.14 12.94 23.73
C LEU A 238 -1.95 13.33 24.62
N PRO A 239 -0.97 14.09 24.11
CA PRO A 239 0.10 14.65 24.92
C PRO A 239 -0.41 15.52 26.06
N GLU A 240 0.38 15.64 27.11
CA GLU A 240 0.06 16.49 28.26
C GLU A 240 -0.17 17.95 27.81
N GLY A 241 -1.28 18.55 28.26
CA GLY A 241 -1.67 19.91 27.88
C GLY A 241 -2.42 20.06 26.56
N VAL A 242 -2.62 18.97 25.81
CA VAL A 242 -3.43 18.97 24.58
C VAL A 242 -4.84 18.50 24.90
N GLU A 243 -5.81 19.41 24.81
CA GLU A 243 -7.22 19.11 25.10
C GLU A 243 -7.95 18.49 23.90
N MET A 244 -7.55 18.83 22.68
CA MET A 244 -8.14 18.32 21.43
C MET A 244 -7.15 18.38 20.28
N VAL A 245 -7.43 17.65 19.21
CA VAL A 245 -6.67 17.68 17.95
C VAL A 245 -7.62 18.04 16.82
N MET A 246 -7.20 19.00 16.00
CA MET A 246 -7.99 19.53 14.88
C MET A 246 -7.58 18.84 13.56
N PRO A 247 -8.50 18.79 12.58
CA PRO A 247 -8.11 18.46 11.21
C PRO A 247 -7.03 19.42 10.68
N GLY A 248 -5.95 18.87 10.12
CA GLY A 248 -4.77 19.59 9.66
C GLY A 248 -3.61 19.62 10.66
N ASP A 249 -3.81 19.13 11.89
CA ASP A 249 -2.73 19.07 12.88
C ASP A 249 -1.79 17.89 12.63
N ASN A 250 -0.50 18.14 12.95
CA ASN A 250 0.50 17.10 13.18
C ASN A 250 0.68 16.94 14.69
N VAL A 251 0.53 15.70 15.18
CA VAL A 251 0.55 15.42 16.62
C VAL A 251 1.21 14.08 16.93
N ASN A 252 1.98 14.06 18.02
CA ASN A 252 2.50 12.81 18.57
C ASN A 252 1.45 12.19 19.51
N LEU A 253 0.99 10.99 19.19
CA LEU A 253 -0.05 10.28 19.92
C LEU A 253 0.50 9.01 20.56
N LYS A 254 0.05 8.72 21.78
CA LYS A 254 0.15 7.38 22.35
C LYS A 254 -1.08 6.58 21.93
N VAL A 255 -0.85 5.40 21.38
CA VAL A 255 -1.91 4.49 20.93
C VAL A 255 -1.83 3.20 21.73
N GLU A 256 -2.98 2.72 22.22
CA GLU A 256 -3.17 1.43 22.86
C GLU A 256 -4.18 0.60 22.05
N LEU A 257 -3.69 -0.46 21.41
CA LEU A 257 -4.49 -1.38 20.61
C LEU A 257 -5.19 -2.42 21.49
N ILE A 258 -6.41 -2.80 21.13
CA ILE A 258 -7.16 -3.85 21.84
C ILE A 258 -6.62 -5.26 21.62
N THR A 259 -5.84 -5.47 20.55
CA THR A 259 -5.26 -6.76 20.18
C THR A 259 -3.79 -6.56 19.80
N PRO A 260 -2.87 -7.47 20.20
CA PRO A 260 -1.47 -7.42 19.79
C PRO A 260 -1.33 -7.53 18.27
N VAL A 261 -0.53 -6.66 17.68
CA VAL A 261 -0.23 -6.60 16.25
C VAL A 261 1.28 -6.62 16.05
N ALA A 262 1.75 -7.26 14.98
CA ALA A 262 3.16 -7.23 14.59
C ALA A 262 3.57 -5.81 14.17
N LEU A 263 4.25 -5.09 15.06
CA LEU A 263 4.64 -3.69 14.90
C LEU A 263 6.15 -3.53 14.90
N GLU A 264 6.61 -2.48 14.24
CA GLU A 264 8.01 -2.03 14.23
C GLU A 264 8.05 -0.51 14.18
N GLU A 265 9.11 0.07 14.74
CA GLU A 265 9.40 1.50 14.56
C GLU A 265 9.60 1.81 13.07
N GLY A 266 9.07 2.93 12.60
CA GLY A 266 9.03 3.29 11.19
C GLY A 266 7.86 2.69 10.39
N SER A 267 7.06 1.77 10.98
CA SER A 267 5.86 1.26 10.31
C SER A 267 4.80 2.35 10.17
N ARG A 268 4.18 2.42 9.00
CA ARG A 268 3.09 3.34 8.72
C ARG A 268 1.75 2.75 9.13
N PHE A 269 0.83 3.62 9.47
CA PHE A 269 -0.55 3.24 9.74
C PHE A 269 -1.52 4.31 9.27
N ALA A 270 -2.75 3.91 8.99
CA ALA A 270 -3.86 4.83 8.76
C ALA A 270 -4.87 4.73 9.91
N ILE A 271 -5.50 5.86 10.21
CA ILE A 271 -6.61 5.95 11.15
C ILE A 271 -7.90 6.10 10.37
N ARG A 272 -8.88 5.23 10.64
CA ARG A 272 -10.16 5.25 9.94
C ARG A 272 -11.34 5.31 10.89
N GLU A 273 -12.39 6.01 10.45
CA GLU A 273 -13.66 6.14 11.14
C GLU A 273 -14.79 6.05 10.12
N GLY A 274 -15.73 5.11 10.33
CA GLY A 274 -16.92 4.99 9.47
C GLY A 274 -16.61 4.79 7.98
N GLY A 275 -15.48 4.15 7.64
CA GLY A 275 -15.06 3.94 6.26
C GLY A 275 -14.18 5.06 5.65
N LEU A 276 -14.04 6.20 6.34
CA LEU A 276 -13.18 7.32 5.90
C LEU A 276 -11.80 7.23 6.55
N THR A 277 -10.75 7.53 5.80
CA THR A 277 -9.41 7.74 6.35
C THR A 277 -9.38 9.14 6.96
N VAL A 278 -9.13 9.21 8.26
CA VAL A 278 -9.16 10.47 9.03
C VAL A 278 -7.78 10.92 9.49
N GLY A 279 -6.78 10.08 9.32
CA GLY A 279 -5.39 10.39 9.63
C GLY A 279 -4.44 9.33 9.09
N ALA A 280 -3.19 9.71 8.96
CA ALA A 280 -2.09 8.82 8.62
C ALA A 280 -0.89 9.13 9.53
N GLY A 281 -0.12 8.12 9.86
CA GLY A 281 1.01 8.29 10.77
C GLY A 281 2.08 7.23 10.63
N VAL A 282 3.17 7.46 11.37
CA VAL A 282 4.33 6.57 11.46
C VAL A 282 4.57 6.23 12.93
N ILE A 283 4.87 4.97 13.20
CA ILE A 283 5.24 4.49 14.54
C ILE A 283 6.65 5.01 14.86
N THR A 284 6.77 5.85 15.87
CA THR A 284 8.05 6.46 16.27
C THR A 284 8.72 5.69 17.39
N LYS A 285 7.95 4.98 18.22
CA LYS A 285 8.48 4.19 19.34
C LYS A 285 7.49 3.11 19.75
N ILE A 286 7.97 1.92 19.99
CA ILE A 286 7.24 0.82 20.63
C ILE A 286 7.33 0.97 22.15
N ILE A 287 6.20 0.79 22.86
CA ILE A 287 6.13 0.89 24.34
C ILE A 287 5.94 -0.49 24.96
N LYS A 288 4.98 -1.30 24.42
CA LYS A 288 4.65 -2.62 24.99
C LYS A 288 4.17 -3.59 23.91
#